data_b248e357741e02c19c2bc9543f931081
#
_entry.id   b248e357741e02c19c2bc9543f931081
#
_cell.length_a   1.000
_cell.length_b   1.000
_cell.length_c   1.000
_cell.angle_alpha   90.00
_cell.angle_beta   90.00
_cell.angle_gamma   90.00
#
_symmetry.space_group_name_H-M   'P 1'
#
loop_
_entity.id
_entity.type
_entity.pdbx_description
1 polymer ?
#
loop_
_entity_poly.entity_id
_entity_poly.type
_entity_poly.pdbx_seq_one_letter_code
_entity_poly.pdbx_strand_id
1 'polypeptide(L)' 'MKEKDPVDKYFDCVSSCDTDNKDCHDVCTEKLKENDTGD' A
#
# COMPACT_ATOMS: atom_id res chain seq x y z
N MET A 1 14.81 13.99 4.29
CA MET A 1 14.74 13.55 3.67
C MET A 1 13.52 13.33 3.09
N LYS A 2 13.16 12.76 2.24
CA LYS A 2 12.02 12.64 1.75
C LYS A 2 11.25 11.56 2.20
N GLU A 3 9.96 11.61 2.18
CA GLU A 3 9.17 10.60 2.60
C GLU A 3 9.06 9.56 1.54
N LYS A 4 8.68 8.33 1.84
CA LYS A 4 8.55 7.31 0.87
C LYS A 4 7.39 7.58 -0.04
N ASP A 5 7.47 7.15 -1.26
CA ASP A 5 6.36 7.33 -2.18
C ASP A 5 5.22 6.41 -1.79
N PRO A 6 4.02 6.72 -2.20
CA PRO A 6 2.88 5.85 -1.91
C PRO A 6 3.09 4.45 -2.46
N VAL A 7 3.73 4.35 -3.59
CA VAL A 7 4.00 3.04 -4.16
C VAL A 7 4.95 2.27 -3.25
N ASP A 8 5.92 2.97 -2.70
CA ASP A 8 6.86 2.33 -1.81
C ASP A 8 6.15 1.80 -0.58
N LYS A 9 5.22 2.59 -0.03
CA LYS A 9 4.49 2.16 1.12
C LYS A 9 3.61 0.95 0.75
N TYR A 10 3.05 0.96 -0.43
CA TYR A 10 2.21 -0.14 -0.86
C TYR A 10 3.05 -1.42 -0.92
N PHE A 11 4.23 -1.33 -1.47
CA PHE A 11 5.09 -2.48 -1.54
C PHE A 11 5.42 -3.00 -0.16
N ASP A 12 5.70 -2.11 0.75
CA ASP A 12 6.00 -2.51 2.11
C ASP A 12 4.80 -3.20 2.72
N CYS A 13 3.62 -2.71 2.43
CA CYS A 13 2.42 -3.27 2.98
C CYS A 13 2.20 -4.69 2.47
N VAL A 14 2.24 -4.87 1.17
CA VAL A 14 1.99 -6.18 0.62
C VAL A 14 3.12 -7.12 0.95
N SER A 15 4.30 -6.59 1.17
CA SER A 15 5.43 -7.43 1.50
C SER A 15 5.20 -8.11 2.84
N SER A 16 4.50 -7.42 3.71
CA SER A 16 4.19 -7.98 5.01
C SER A 16 3.00 -8.91 4.92
N CYS A 17 2.27 -8.90 3.84
CA CYS A 17 1.12 -9.75 3.70
C CYS A 17 1.51 -11.06 3.06
N ASP A 18 0.70 -12.08 3.31
CA ASP A 18 0.96 -13.36 2.68
C ASP A 18 0.51 -13.32 1.24
N THR A 19 1.11 -14.11 0.42
CA THR A 19 0.73 -14.13 -0.97
C THR A 19 -0.71 -14.54 -1.13
N ASP A 20 -1.18 -15.40 -0.27
CA ASP A 20 -2.56 -15.86 -0.36
C ASP A 20 -3.52 -14.93 0.35
N ASN A 21 -3.06 -13.98 1.06
CA ASN A 21 -3.93 -13.12 1.82
C ASN A 21 -4.46 -12.00 0.95
N LYS A 22 -5.51 -12.24 0.23
CA LYS A 22 -6.05 -11.22 -0.64
C LYS A 22 -6.62 -10.06 0.15
N ASP A 23 -7.21 -10.33 1.27
CA ASP A 23 -7.77 -9.25 2.07
C ASP A 23 -6.69 -8.26 2.45
N CYS A 24 -5.54 -8.75 2.84
CA CYS A 24 -4.47 -7.86 3.21
C CYS A 24 -4.05 -7.01 2.03
N HIS A 25 -3.94 -7.65 0.88
CA HIS A 25 -3.54 -6.91 -0.32
C HIS A 25 -4.60 -5.88 -0.68
N ASP A 26 -5.85 -6.23 -0.49
CA ASP A 26 -6.92 -5.32 -0.81
C ASP A 26 -6.84 -4.08 0.08
N VAL A 27 -6.58 -4.27 1.35
CA VAL A 27 -6.48 -3.16 2.26
C VAL A 27 -5.30 -2.28 1.86
N CYS A 28 -4.20 -2.88 1.48
CA CYS A 28 -3.05 -2.10 1.05
C CYS A 28 -3.39 -1.27 -0.16
N THR A 29 -4.12 -1.85 -1.08
CA THR A 29 -4.49 -1.12 -2.28
C THR A 29 -5.40 0.04 -1.93
N GLU A 30 -6.30 -0.17 -0.99
CA GLU A 30 -7.19 0.91 -0.61
C GLU A 30 -6.40 2.05 0.00
N LYS A 31 -5.44 1.74 0.83
CA LYS A 31 -4.64 2.78 1.42
C LYS A 31 -3.87 3.53 0.34
N LEU A 32 -3.41 2.83 -0.65
CA LEU A 32 -2.67 3.46 -1.72
C LEU A 32 -3.59 4.43 -2.46
N LYS A 33 -4.83 4.03 -2.67
CA LYS A 33 -5.76 4.91 -3.33
C LYS A 33 -6.02 6.14 -2.51
N GLU A 34 -6.21 5.98 -1.24
CA GLU A 34 -6.45 7.12 -0.40
C GLU A 34 -5.31 8.11 -0.50
N ASN A 35 -4.11 7.61 -0.45
CA ASN A 35 -2.98 8.50 -0.53
C ASN A 35 -2.91 9.19 -1.87
N ASP A 36 -3.32 8.51 -2.91
CA ASP A 36 -3.24 9.09 -4.22
C ASP A 36 -4.27 10.11 -4.45
N THR A 37 -5.34 10.16 -3.66
CA THR A 37 -6.36 11.13 -3.83
C THR A 37 -5.96 12.43 -3.49
N GLY A 38 -5.03 12.80 -3.34
CA GLY A 38 -4.63 14.06 -2.89
C GLY A 38 -5.15 15.15 -3.61
N ASP A 39 -5.64 15.31 -4.45
CA ASP A 39 -6.05 16.41 -5.06
C ASP A 39 -7.06 16.90 -4.76
#